data_2122610c7b5fa996cda6e6c1cec64472
#
_entry.id   2122610c7b5fa996cda6e6c1cec64472
#
_cell.length_a   1.000
_cell.length_b   1.000
_cell.length_c   1.000
_cell.angle_alpha   90.00
_cell.angle_beta   90.00
_cell.angle_gamma   90.00
#
_symmetry.space_group_name_H-M   'P 1'
#
loop_
_entity.id
_entity.type
_entity.pdbx_description
1 polymer ?
#
loop_
_entity_poly.entity_id
_entity_poly.type
_entity_poly.pdbx_seq_one_letter_code
_entity_poly.pdbx_strand_id
1 'polypeptide(L)'
;FIMGRSENSRNRVFDPVPERGGICTIAADPAKLEDPSLIIYNPVLTLGKTHIVTNGDQTDTIYDLMSQGKSFADALRTRTFEPDGPNYTPRISAVVYEDGSYQMSILKSADGNGDSMQRYFFDYPQPVAGEGHFISTYKHNGNPIPSFEGEPLRFACPRTIGDFAQGLWSSLNPDNKVSLFARVIDLDSGETGDMIFNKYDAVCSDLDDPEAVSYTHLRA
;
A
#
# COMPACT_ATOMS: atom_id res chain seq x y z
N PHE A 1 3.78 3.32 -0.86
CA PHE A 1 3.76 4.26 -2.00
C PHE A 1 3.30 3.57 -3.27
N ILE A 2 2.78 4.36 -4.20
CA ILE A 2 2.41 3.93 -5.55
C ILE A 2 3.37 4.53 -6.57
N MET A 3 3.81 3.67 -7.51
CA MET A 3 4.50 4.06 -8.74
C MET A 3 3.64 3.63 -9.93
N GLY A 4 3.42 4.51 -10.90
CA GLY A 4 2.62 4.22 -12.10
C GLY A 4 3.45 4.30 -13.37
N ARG A 5 3.31 3.32 -14.29
CA ARG A 5 3.98 3.33 -15.60
C ARG A 5 3.00 3.70 -16.73
N SER A 6 1.78 3.20 -16.70
CA SER A 6 0.73 3.54 -17.65
C SER A 6 -0.04 4.79 -17.22
N GLU A 7 -0.75 5.41 -18.12
CA GLU A 7 -1.65 6.54 -17.80
C GLU A 7 -2.72 6.13 -16.80
N ASN A 8 -3.36 4.98 -17.00
CA ASN A 8 -4.36 4.46 -16.08
C ASN A 8 -3.75 4.23 -14.67
N SER A 9 -2.57 3.63 -14.55
CA SER A 9 -1.92 3.40 -13.26
C SER A 9 -1.46 4.68 -12.54
N ARG A 10 -1.24 5.79 -13.29
CA ARG A 10 -0.90 7.10 -12.72
C ARG A 10 -2.13 7.91 -12.32
N ASN A 11 -3.29 7.60 -12.88
CA ASN A 11 -4.53 8.33 -12.64
C ASN A 11 -5.16 7.98 -11.29
N ARG A 12 -4.38 8.11 -10.22
CA ARG A 12 -4.78 7.78 -8.85
C ARG A 12 -4.25 8.80 -7.84
N VAL A 13 -5.00 8.95 -6.74
CA VAL A 13 -4.57 9.62 -5.53
C VAL A 13 -5.00 8.81 -4.32
N PHE A 14 -4.36 9.02 -3.18
CA PHE A 14 -4.83 8.50 -1.90
C PHE A 14 -5.83 9.48 -1.29
N ASP A 15 -6.93 8.92 -0.81
CA ASP A 15 -7.97 9.64 -0.10
C ASP A 15 -8.23 8.98 1.26
N PRO A 16 -8.35 9.75 2.36
CA PRO A 16 -8.63 9.19 3.69
C PRO A 16 -9.98 8.48 3.75
N VAL A 17 -10.03 7.36 4.50
CA VAL A 17 -11.24 6.62 4.86
C VAL A 17 -11.27 6.49 6.39
N PRO A 18 -11.63 7.57 7.12
CA PRO A 18 -11.51 7.62 8.58
C PRO A 18 -12.34 6.54 9.29
N GLU A 19 -13.52 6.21 8.77
CA GLU A 19 -14.43 5.19 9.33
C GLU A 19 -13.85 3.77 9.27
N ARG A 20 -12.86 3.54 8.42
CA ARG A 20 -12.10 2.28 8.32
C ARG A 20 -10.65 2.41 8.83
N GLY A 21 -10.30 3.57 9.39
CA GLY A 21 -8.97 3.86 9.92
C GLY A 21 -7.86 3.74 8.88
N GLY A 22 -8.13 4.12 7.63
CA GLY A 22 -7.19 3.91 6.53
C GLY A 22 -7.32 4.90 5.39
N ILE A 23 -6.95 4.44 4.20
CA ILE A 23 -7.03 5.20 2.95
C ILE A 23 -7.57 4.32 1.82
N CYS A 24 -8.19 4.95 0.83
CA CYS A 24 -8.52 4.32 -0.45
C CYS A 24 -7.72 4.98 -1.58
N THR A 25 -7.69 4.34 -2.74
CA THR A 25 -7.31 4.97 -4.00
C THR A 25 -8.56 5.45 -4.71
N ILE A 26 -8.52 6.67 -5.22
CA ILE A 26 -9.55 7.21 -6.13
C ILE A 26 -8.90 7.66 -7.44
N ALA A 27 -9.69 7.82 -8.49
CA ALA A 27 -9.18 8.39 -9.74
C ALA A 27 -8.81 9.85 -9.54
N ALA A 28 -7.61 10.27 -9.97
CA ALA A 28 -7.25 11.69 -9.99
C ALA A 28 -8.13 12.47 -10.98
N ASP A 29 -8.39 11.88 -12.13
CA ASP A 29 -9.31 12.37 -13.16
C ASP A 29 -10.31 11.26 -13.53
N PRO A 30 -11.56 11.32 -13.04
CA PRO A 30 -12.57 10.30 -13.31
C PRO A 30 -12.85 10.12 -14.81
N ALA A 31 -12.68 11.16 -15.63
CA ALA A 31 -12.91 11.08 -17.08
C ALA A 31 -11.87 10.22 -17.81
N LYS A 32 -10.71 9.96 -17.19
CA LYS A 32 -9.62 9.14 -17.72
C LYS A 32 -9.57 7.73 -17.09
N LEU A 33 -10.55 7.37 -16.28
CA LEU A 33 -10.61 6.06 -15.64
C LEU A 33 -11.05 5.01 -16.68
N GLU A 34 -10.14 4.14 -17.10
CA GLU A 34 -10.42 3.07 -18.07
C GLU A 34 -10.93 1.79 -17.38
N ASP A 35 -10.12 1.26 -16.44
CA ASP A 35 -10.46 0.04 -15.70
C ASP A 35 -10.15 0.26 -14.20
N PRO A 36 -11.18 0.34 -13.35
CA PRO A 36 -10.99 0.51 -11.91
C PRO A 36 -10.51 -0.75 -11.19
N SER A 37 -10.69 -1.94 -11.76
CA SER A 37 -10.59 -3.21 -11.03
C SER A 37 -9.24 -3.47 -10.37
N LEU A 38 -8.14 -2.99 -10.95
CA LEU A 38 -6.79 -3.18 -10.43
C LEU A 38 -6.20 -1.90 -9.79
N ILE A 39 -6.90 -0.78 -9.87
CA ILE A 39 -6.34 0.50 -9.42
C ILE A 39 -7.16 1.19 -8.32
N ILE A 40 -8.42 0.83 -8.14
CA ILE A 40 -9.29 1.37 -7.09
C ILE A 40 -9.48 0.30 -6.00
N TYR A 41 -8.90 0.54 -4.84
CA TYR A 41 -8.93 -0.38 -3.69
C TYR A 41 -8.56 0.38 -2.40
N ASN A 42 -8.61 -0.30 -1.25
CA ASN A 42 -8.18 0.25 0.03
C ASN A 42 -6.74 -0.20 0.33
N PRO A 43 -5.69 0.61 0.08
CA PRO A 43 -4.31 0.18 0.36
C PRO A 43 -4.01 0.00 1.84
N VAL A 44 -4.72 0.70 2.72
CA VAL A 44 -4.55 0.64 4.17
C VAL A 44 -5.91 0.57 4.86
N LEU A 45 -6.05 -0.38 5.77
CA LEU A 45 -7.20 -0.49 6.68
C LEU A 45 -6.71 -0.81 8.09
N THR A 46 -7.52 -0.46 9.10
CA THR A 46 -7.23 -0.77 10.50
C THR A 46 -8.35 -1.62 11.09
N LEU A 47 -7.99 -2.77 11.64
CA LEU A 47 -8.89 -3.67 12.37
C LEU A 47 -8.54 -3.63 13.87
N GLY A 48 -9.32 -2.88 14.66
CA GLY A 48 -8.96 -2.59 16.03
C GLY A 48 -7.64 -1.82 16.10
N LYS A 49 -6.59 -2.43 16.67
CA LYS A 49 -5.22 -1.88 16.72
C LYS A 49 -4.26 -2.56 15.72
N THR A 50 -4.79 -3.36 14.81
CA THR A 50 -4.01 -4.03 13.77
C THR A 50 -4.10 -3.26 12.46
N HIS A 51 -2.95 -2.87 11.91
CA HIS A 51 -2.87 -2.10 10.67
C HIS A 51 -2.49 -3.01 9.51
N ILE A 52 -3.29 -2.99 8.44
CA ILE A 52 -3.12 -3.81 7.24
C ILE A 52 -2.74 -2.88 6.09
N VAL A 53 -1.69 -3.22 5.35
CA VAL A 53 -1.26 -2.46 4.17
C VAL A 53 -0.93 -3.38 3.02
N THR A 54 -1.44 -3.06 1.81
CA THR A 54 -1.20 -3.85 0.60
C THR A 54 -1.13 -2.98 -0.66
N ASN A 55 -0.82 -3.62 -1.80
CA ASN A 55 -0.83 -2.98 -3.11
C ASN A 55 -2.06 -3.30 -3.96
N GLY A 56 -3.14 -3.83 -3.38
CA GLY A 56 -4.33 -4.21 -4.14
C GLY A 56 -5.53 -4.56 -3.26
N ASP A 57 -6.58 -5.10 -3.86
CA ASP A 57 -7.85 -5.45 -3.22
C ASP A 57 -7.77 -6.57 -2.16
N GLN A 58 -6.63 -7.25 -2.05
CA GLN A 58 -6.42 -8.23 -0.98
C GLN A 58 -6.45 -7.60 0.43
N THR A 59 -6.38 -6.28 0.56
CA THR A 59 -6.57 -5.60 1.86
C THR A 59 -7.92 -5.96 2.48
N ASP A 60 -8.99 -5.86 1.69
CA ASP A 60 -10.34 -6.21 2.16
C ASP A 60 -10.45 -7.70 2.51
N THR A 61 -9.82 -8.59 1.72
CA THR A 61 -9.77 -10.02 2.03
C THR A 61 -9.09 -10.28 3.38
N ILE A 62 -7.95 -9.61 3.64
CA ILE A 62 -7.22 -9.75 4.92
C ILE A 62 -8.09 -9.21 6.06
N TYR A 63 -8.66 -8.01 5.90
CA TYR A 63 -9.52 -7.38 6.89
C TYR A 63 -10.70 -8.28 7.26
N ASP A 64 -11.45 -8.77 6.28
CA ASP A 64 -12.64 -9.58 6.48
C ASP A 64 -12.33 -10.92 7.15
N LEU A 65 -11.29 -11.62 6.70
CA LEU A 65 -10.95 -12.91 7.27
C LEU A 65 -10.29 -12.79 8.66
N MET A 66 -9.50 -11.76 8.90
CA MET A 66 -8.95 -11.50 10.24
C MET A 66 -10.04 -11.06 11.22
N SER A 67 -11.07 -10.33 10.78
CA SER A 67 -12.24 -9.99 11.62
C SER A 67 -13.04 -11.23 12.05
N GLN A 68 -12.92 -12.33 11.29
CA GLN A 68 -13.50 -13.65 11.60
C GLN A 68 -12.55 -14.56 12.40
N GLY A 69 -11.40 -14.04 12.85
CA GLY A 69 -10.42 -14.77 13.65
C GLY A 69 -9.46 -15.66 12.84
N LYS A 70 -9.38 -15.49 11.51
CA LYS A 70 -8.35 -16.14 10.69
C LYS A 70 -7.02 -15.39 10.82
N SER A 71 -5.90 -16.10 10.58
CA SER A 71 -4.60 -15.45 10.54
C SER A 71 -4.38 -14.66 9.24
N PHE A 72 -3.42 -13.72 9.24
CA PHE A 72 -2.94 -13.01 8.06
C PHE A 72 -2.53 -13.99 6.94
N ALA A 73 -1.79 -15.03 7.30
CA ALA A 73 -1.36 -16.04 6.34
C ALA A 73 -2.54 -16.85 5.77
N ASP A 74 -3.55 -17.20 6.59
CA ASP A 74 -4.72 -17.94 6.10
C ASP A 74 -5.55 -17.07 5.14
N ALA A 75 -5.69 -15.78 5.42
CA ALA A 75 -6.34 -14.85 4.50
C ALA A 75 -5.64 -14.82 3.14
N LEU A 76 -4.33 -14.71 3.13
CA LEU A 76 -3.54 -14.64 1.90
C LEU A 76 -3.40 -15.98 1.17
N ARG A 77 -3.62 -17.12 1.82
CA ARG A 77 -3.71 -18.43 1.16
C ARG A 77 -4.93 -18.55 0.25
N THR A 78 -5.95 -17.71 0.41
CA THR A 78 -7.12 -17.65 -0.47
C THR A 78 -6.86 -16.82 -1.73
N ARG A 79 -5.73 -16.10 -1.80
CA ARG A 79 -5.39 -15.16 -2.88
C ARG A 79 -4.23 -15.67 -3.72
N THR A 80 -4.09 -15.08 -4.90
CA THR A 80 -2.99 -15.30 -5.85
C THR A 80 -2.46 -13.95 -6.32
N PHE A 81 -1.45 -13.91 -7.16
CA PHE A 81 -0.98 -12.72 -7.87
C PHE A 81 -2.07 -12.18 -8.83
N GLU A 82 -1.87 -11.01 -9.43
CA GLU A 82 -2.83 -10.41 -10.35
C GLU A 82 -2.83 -11.15 -11.71
N PRO A 83 -4.00 -11.29 -12.36
CA PRO A 83 -4.12 -12.04 -13.63
C PRO A 83 -3.74 -11.20 -14.85
N ASP A 84 -2.75 -10.33 -14.71
CA ASP A 84 -2.30 -9.35 -15.71
C ASP A 84 -1.09 -9.85 -16.52
N GLY A 85 -1.19 -11.00 -17.18
CA GLY A 85 -0.10 -11.50 -18.02
C GLY A 85 0.37 -10.48 -19.07
N PRO A 86 1.68 -10.39 -19.36
CA PRO A 86 2.76 -11.27 -18.92
C PRO A 86 3.43 -10.88 -17.59
N ASN A 87 3.01 -9.79 -16.92
CA ASN A 87 3.67 -9.33 -15.70
C ASN A 87 3.32 -10.19 -14.48
N TYR A 88 2.08 -10.71 -14.44
CA TYR A 88 1.54 -11.41 -13.26
C TYR A 88 1.90 -10.69 -11.98
N THR A 89 1.43 -9.44 -11.89
CA THR A 89 1.79 -8.47 -10.84
C THR A 89 1.73 -9.08 -9.45
N PRO A 90 2.84 -9.13 -8.71
CA PRO A 90 2.86 -9.66 -7.36
C PRO A 90 1.94 -8.87 -6.42
N ARG A 91 1.23 -9.57 -5.56
CA ARG A 91 0.53 -8.97 -4.43
C ARG A 91 1.47 -8.93 -3.25
N ILE A 92 1.77 -7.73 -2.76
CA ILE A 92 2.54 -7.52 -1.55
C ILE A 92 1.64 -7.02 -0.43
N SER A 93 1.89 -7.52 0.77
CA SER A 93 1.07 -7.20 1.93
C SER A 93 1.92 -7.12 3.18
N ALA A 94 1.49 -6.30 4.14
CA ALA A 94 2.02 -6.32 5.50
C ALA A 94 0.89 -6.12 6.51
N VAL A 95 1.12 -6.59 7.72
CA VAL A 95 0.29 -6.36 8.89
C VAL A 95 1.19 -5.96 10.05
N VAL A 96 0.79 -4.92 10.80
CA VAL A 96 1.44 -4.50 12.05
C VAL A 96 0.45 -4.71 13.18
N TYR A 97 0.86 -5.44 14.20
CA TYR A 97 0.04 -5.77 15.37
C TYR A 97 0.20 -4.74 16.49
N GLU A 98 -0.69 -4.80 17.47
CA GLU A 98 -0.74 -3.89 18.62
C GLU A 98 0.57 -3.87 19.44
N ASP A 99 1.27 -5.00 19.51
CA ASP A 99 2.56 -5.13 20.23
C ASP A 99 3.79 -4.66 19.41
N GLY A 100 3.55 -4.13 18.21
CA GLY A 100 4.59 -3.69 17.28
C GLY A 100 5.21 -4.80 16.44
N SER A 101 4.90 -6.07 16.70
CA SER A 101 5.28 -7.16 15.80
C SER A 101 4.61 -6.99 14.44
N TYR A 102 5.22 -7.53 13.39
CA TYR A 102 4.65 -7.41 12.05
C TYR A 102 4.98 -8.60 11.16
N GLN A 103 4.15 -8.79 10.16
CA GLN A 103 4.35 -9.78 9.11
C GLN A 103 4.31 -9.12 7.75
N MET A 104 5.07 -9.68 6.80
CA MET A 104 5.05 -9.27 5.40
C MET A 104 4.80 -10.49 4.51
N SER A 105 4.23 -10.27 3.33
CA SER A 105 3.97 -11.35 2.37
C SER A 105 4.14 -10.90 0.94
N ILE A 106 4.58 -11.83 0.10
CA ILE A 106 4.64 -11.69 -1.35
C ILE A 106 3.95 -12.90 -1.98
N LEU A 107 2.94 -12.64 -2.80
CA LEU A 107 2.28 -13.64 -3.64
C LEU A 107 2.68 -13.35 -5.08
N LYS A 108 3.38 -14.27 -5.74
CA LYS A 108 3.93 -14.04 -7.09
C LYS A 108 3.88 -15.29 -7.95
N SER A 109 3.96 -15.13 -9.25
CA SER A 109 4.19 -16.22 -10.18
C SER A 109 5.60 -16.81 -10.00
N ALA A 110 5.74 -18.13 -10.14
CA ALA A 110 7.03 -18.78 -10.22
C ALA A 110 7.60 -18.60 -11.62
N ASP A 111 8.76 -17.94 -11.72
CA ASP A 111 9.50 -17.76 -12.97
C ASP A 111 8.68 -17.11 -14.12
N GLY A 112 7.71 -16.27 -13.76
CA GLY A 112 6.81 -15.65 -14.74
C GLY A 112 5.77 -16.60 -15.33
N ASN A 113 5.60 -17.78 -14.75
CA ASN A 113 4.59 -18.75 -15.19
C ASN A 113 3.24 -18.49 -14.48
N GLY A 114 2.21 -18.14 -15.26
CA GLY A 114 0.88 -17.85 -14.74
C GLY A 114 0.17 -19.04 -14.09
N ASP A 115 0.56 -20.28 -14.39
CA ASP A 115 0.00 -21.50 -13.82
C ASP A 115 0.71 -21.93 -12.53
N SER A 116 1.81 -21.27 -12.17
CA SER A 116 2.64 -21.62 -11.01
C SER A 116 2.74 -20.47 -10.03
N MET A 117 2.43 -20.74 -8.78
CA MET A 117 2.35 -19.73 -7.73
C MET A 117 3.33 -19.98 -6.59
N GLN A 118 3.95 -18.90 -6.12
CA GLN A 118 4.77 -18.87 -4.91
C GLN A 118 4.17 -17.93 -3.87
N ARG A 119 4.25 -18.31 -2.59
CA ARG A 119 3.86 -17.51 -1.43
C ARG A 119 5.01 -17.42 -0.46
N TYR A 120 5.39 -16.20 -0.12
CA TYR A 120 6.40 -15.91 0.90
C TYR A 120 5.72 -15.21 2.08
N PHE A 121 6.06 -15.65 3.29
CA PHE A 121 5.65 -15.02 4.53
C PHE A 121 6.89 -14.76 5.36
N PHE A 122 7.05 -13.52 5.83
CA PHE A 122 8.16 -13.07 6.67
C PHE A 122 7.57 -12.60 7.99
N ASP A 123 8.04 -13.17 9.09
CA ASP A 123 7.52 -12.90 10.43
C ASP A 123 8.58 -12.21 11.27
N TYR A 124 8.22 -11.07 11.85
CA TYR A 124 9.07 -10.23 12.69
C TYR A 124 8.43 -10.08 14.06
N PRO A 125 8.54 -11.11 14.94
CA PRO A 125 7.90 -11.11 16.26
C PRO A 125 8.56 -10.15 17.24
N GLN A 126 9.79 -9.71 16.98
CA GLN A 126 10.55 -8.80 17.82
C GLN A 126 11.26 -7.76 16.94
N PRO A 127 10.58 -6.66 16.56
CA PRO A 127 11.19 -5.62 15.77
C PRO A 127 12.33 -4.93 16.52
N VAL A 128 13.37 -4.54 15.77
CA VAL A 128 14.55 -3.88 16.32
C VAL A 128 14.41 -2.36 16.15
N ALA A 129 14.56 -1.63 17.23
CA ALA A 129 14.46 -0.16 17.19
C ALA A 129 15.47 0.46 16.21
N GLY A 130 14.98 1.36 15.35
CA GLY A 130 15.78 2.01 14.33
C GLY A 130 15.98 1.20 13.04
N GLU A 131 15.44 -0.01 12.96
CA GLU A 131 15.48 -0.84 11.76
C GLU A 131 14.08 -1.01 11.15
N GLY A 132 14.00 -1.01 9.82
CA GLY A 132 12.80 -1.30 9.07
C GLY A 132 13.05 -2.29 7.95
N HIS A 133 11.97 -2.86 7.40
CA HIS A 133 12.03 -3.78 6.28
C HIS A 133 11.16 -3.29 5.12
N PHE A 134 11.65 -3.53 3.91
CA PHE A 134 11.04 -3.04 2.68
C PHE A 134 10.80 -4.18 1.69
N ILE A 135 9.61 -4.20 1.11
CA ILE A 135 9.27 -5.00 -0.07
C ILE A 135 8.67 -4.10 -1.14
N SER A 136 8.82 -4.50 -2.39
CA SER A 136 8.18 -3.86 -3.53
C SER A 136 7.53 -4.90 -4.44
N THR A 137 6.61 -4.46 -5.29
CA THR A 137 6.01 -5.32 -6.30
C THR A 137 7.05 -5.80 -7.31
N TYR A 138 7.93 -4.90 -7.73
CA TYR A 138 8.93 -5.14 -8.78
C TYR A 138 10.34 -4.79 -8.32
N LYS A 139 11.32 -5.50 -8.88
CA LYS A 139 12.75 -5.32 -8.58
C LYS A 139 13.34 -4.09 -9.29
N HIS A 140 13.02 -3.91 -10.56
CA HIS A 140 13.45 -2.79 -11.40
C HIS A 140 12.56 -2.71 -12.66
N ASN A 141 12.82 -1.76 -13.55
CA ASN A 141 12.14 -1.69 -14.85
C ASN A 141 12.53 -2.88 -15.74
N GLY A 142 11.59 -3.32 -16.59
CA GLY A 142 11.76 -4.42 -17.52
C GLY A 142 10.56 -4.62 -18.43
N ASN A 143 10.62 -5.61 -19.34
CA ASN A 143 9.50 -6.06 -20.16
C ASN A 143 9.66 -7.58 -20.44
N PRO A 144 8.90 -8.47 -19.77
CA PRO A 144 8.04 -8.15 -18.62
C PRO A 144 8.81 -7.57 -17.45
N ILE A 145 8.12 -6.93 -16.52
CA ILE A 145 8.75 -6.31 -15.35
C ILE A 145 9.12 -7.42 -14.36
N PRO A 146 10.41 -7.53 -13.93
CA PRO A 146 10.79 -8.57 -12.99
C PRO A 146 10.21 -8.33 -11.59
N SER A 147 9.58 -9.37 -11.04
CA SER A 147 9.07 -9.38 -9.67
C SER A 147 10.18 -9.22 -8.63
N PHE A 148 9.83 -8.67 -7.47
CA PHE A 148 10.72 -8.66 -6.31
C PHE A 148 11.15 -10.09 -5.95
N GLU A 149 12.40 -10.25 -5.52
CA GLU A 149 13.03 -11.52 -5.15
C GLU A 149 13.81 -11.39 -3.86
N GLY A 150 13.88 -12.50 -3.13
CA GLY A 150 14.65 -12.60 -1.90
C GLY A 150 13.88 -12.16 -0.66
N GLU A 151 14.64 -11.82 0.37
CA GLU A 151 14.13 -11.34 1.65
C GLU A 151 13.80 -9.85 1.60
N PRO A 152 12.90 -9.35 2.48
CA PRO A 152 12.68 -7.92 2.64
C PRO A 152 13.99 -7.17 2.92
N LEU A 153 14.20 -6.06 2.22
CA LEU A 153 15.43 -5.27 2.35
C LEU A 153 15.43 -4.50 3.68
N ARG A 154 16.47 -4.70 4.50
CA ARG A 154 16.64 -3.94 5.74
C ARG A 154 17.11 -2.51 5.45
N PHE A 155 16.55 -1.54 6.15
CA PHE A 155 16.97 -0.14 6.10
C PHE A 155 16.96 0.49 7.50
N ALA A 156 17.72 1.58 7.67
CA ALA A 156 17.69 2.38 8.89
C ALA A 156 16.45 3.29 8.89
N CYS A 157 15.61 3.18 9.92
CA CYS A 157 14.41 3.99 10.07
C CYS A 157 14.79 5.39 10.58
N PRO A 158 14.39 6.48 9.91
CA PRO A 158 14.47 7.83 10.45
C PRO A 158 13.66 7.98 11.74
N ARG A 159 14.05 8.97 12.57
CA ARG A 159 13.41 9.15 13.90
C ARG A 159 12.03 9.75 13.86
N THR A 160 11.72 10.51 12.81
CA THR A 160 10.42 11.18 12.68
C THR A 160 9.70 10.71 11.42
N ILE A 161 8.37 10.70 11.48
CA ILE A 161 7.55 10.40 10.30
C ILE A 161 7.78 11.43 9.18
N GLY A 162 8.03 12.71 9.53
CA GLY A 162 8.30 13.77 8.57
C GLY A 162 9.58 13.50 7.77
N ASP A 163 10.70 13.22 8.45
CA ASP A 163 11.97 12.89 7.79
C ASP A 163 11.84 11.64 6.93
N PHE A 164 11.13 10.61 7.43
CA PHE A 164 10.90 9.37 6.69
C PHE A 164 10.10 9.61 5.43
N ALA A 165 8.91 10.22 5.54
CA ALA A 165 8.00 10.41 4.43
C ALA A 165 8.57 11.38 3.37
N GLN A 166 9.16 12.50 3.80
CA GLN A 166 9.77 13.49 2.91
C GLN A 166 11.00 12.90 2.19
N GLY A 167 11.86 12.20 2.93
CA GLY A 167 13.05 11.54 2.36
C GLY A 167 12.66 10.49 1.32
N LEU A 168 11.68 9.65 1.65
CA LEU A 168 11.17 8.64 0.72
C LEU A 168 10.53 9.28 -0.52
N TRP A 169 9.62 10.27 -0.34
CA TRP A 169 8.97 10.96 -1.44
C TRP A 169 9.95 11.62 -2.40
N SER A 170 11.01 12.22 -1.86
CA SER A 170 12.05 12.87 -2.64
C SER A 170 12.94 11.89 -3.42
N SER A 171 13.11 10.66 -2.90
CA SER A 171 13.92 9.61 -3.53
C SER A 171 13.20 8.87 -4.65
N LEU A 172 11.87 8.92 -4.70
CA LEU A 172 11.08 8.25 -5.74
C LEU A 172 11.27 8.94 -7.10
N ASN A 173 11.34 8.12 -8.16
CA ASN A 173 11.42 8.65 -9.53
C ASN A 173 10.28 9.65 -9.81
N PRO A 174 10.58 10.91 -10.17
CA PRO A 174 9.60 11.97 -10.30
C PRO A 174 8.57 11.71 -11.40
N ASP A 175 8.92 10.97 -12.45
CA ASP A 175 8.00 10.70 -13.56
C ASP A 175 6.97 9.62 -13.19
N ASN A 176 7.36 8.67 -12.36
CA ASN A 176 6.55 7.50 -12.04
C ASN A 176 5.88 7.54 -10.66
N LYS A 177 6.33 8.37 -9.72
CA LYS A 177 5.69 8.47 -8.41
C LYS A 177 4.27 9.01 -8.54
N VAL A 178 3.36 8.43 -7.77
CA VAL A 178 1.92 8.75 -7.79
C VAL A 178 1.47 9.25 -6.43
N SER A 179 1.57 8.40 -5.42
CA SER A 179 1.17 8.73 -4.06
C SER A 179 2.04 8.02 -3.03
N LEU A 180 2.16 8.62 -1.84
CA LEU A 180 2.81 8.02 -0.68
C LEU A 180 1.93 8.25 0.54
N PHE A 181 1.75 7.21 1.33
CA PHE A 181 1.16 7.25 2.66
C PHE A 181 2.21 6.80 3.68
N ALA A 182 2.35 7.53 4.76
CA ALA A 182 3.15 7.15 5.92
C ALA A 182 2.31 7.26 7.19
N ARG A 183 2.46 6.29 8.08
CA ARG A 183 1.78 6.25 9.38
C ARG A 183 2.79 6.00 10.48
N VAL A 184 2.74 6.80 11.54
CA VAL A 184 3.34 6.49 12.84
C VAL A 184 2.25 5.93 13.75
N ILE A 185 2.60 4.93 14.55
CA ILE A 185 1.72 4.28 15.52
C ILE A 185 2.39 4.41 16.88
N ASP A 186 1.72 5.03 17.83
CA ASP A 186 2.12 5.01 19.23
C ASP A 186 1.64 3.69 19.83
N LEU A 187 2.58 2.81 20.19
CA LEU A 187 2.25 1.46 20.67
C LEU A 187 1.61 1.44 22.06
N ASP A 188 1.84 2.48 22.87
CA ASP A 188 1.27 2.56 24.23
C ASP A 188 -0.20 3.01 24.15
N SER A 189 -0.48 4.08 23.42
CA SER A 189 -1.84 4.63 23.31
C SER A 189 -2.67 4.00 22.18
N GLY A 190 -2.02 3.51 21.13
CA GLY A 190 -2.64 3.10 19.87
C GLY A 190 -3.03 4.28 18.96
N GLU A 191 -2.65 5.51 19.32
CA GLU A 191 -2.87 6.68 18.49
C GLU A 191 -2.01 6.64 17.23
N THR A 192 -2.51 7.20 16.14
CA THR A 192 -1.81 7.24 14.86
C THR A 192 -1.67 8.66 14.35
N GLY A 193 -0.55 8.92 13.65
CA GLY A 193 -0.35 10.14 12.87
C GLY A 193 -0.05 9.79 11.42
N ASP A 194 -0.76 10.41 10.49
CA ASP A 194 -0.69 10.09 9.08
C ASP A 194 -0.12 11.24 8.25
N MET A 195 0.61 10.89 7.18
CA MET A 195 1.04 11.82 6.15
C MET A 195 0.72 11.24 4.77
N ILE A 196 0.09 12.05 3.91
CA ILE A 196 -0.24 11.70 2.52
C ILE A 196 0.44 12.68 1.58
N PHE A 197 1.11 12.16 0.56
CA PHE A 197 1.65 12.92 -0.56
C PHE A 197 0.99 12.40 -1.84
N ASN A 198 0.32 13.26 -2.56
CA ASN A 198 -0.23 12.99 -3.88
C ASN A 198 0.49 13.85 -4.92
N LYS A 199 0.86 13.27 -6.05
CA LYS A 199 1.45 14.02 -7.18
C LYS A 199 0.40 14.86 -7.91
N TYR A 200 -0.84 14.36 -7.93
CA TYR A 200 -1.96 15.00 -8.60
C TYR A 200 -3.02 15.39 -7.57
N ASP A 201 -3.76 16.44 -7.86
CA ASP A 201 -4.98 16.75 -7.14
C ASP A 201 -6.13 15.93 -7.72
N ALA A 202 -7.06 15.49 -6.87
CA ALA A 202 -8.29 14.88 -7.36
C ALA A 202 -9.14 15.95 -8.06
N VAL A 203 -9.56 15.70 -9.29
CA VAL A 203 -10.54 16.55 -9.96
C VAL A 203 -11.90 16.23 -9.34
N CYS A 204 -12.42 17.14 -8.52
CA CYS A 204 -13.82 17.06 -8.09
C CYS A 204 -14.70 17.15 -9.34
N SER A 205 -15.42 16.09 -9.67
CA SER A 205 -16.54 16.22 -10.60
C SER A 205 -17.56 17.12 -9.92
N ASP A 206 -17.80 18.31 -10.47
CA ASP A 206 -18.82 19.23 -10.00
C ASP A 206 -20.20 18.56 -10.02
N LEU A 207 -20.55 17.95 -8.92
CA LEU A 207 -21.92 17.62 -8.57
C LEU A 207 -22.19 18.32 -7.23
N ASP A 208 -22.70 19.57 -7.36
CA ASP A 208 -23.41 20.37 -6.39
C ASP A 208 -23.41 19.86 -4.93
N ASP A 209 -22.38 20.22 -4.15
CA ASP A 209 -22.51 20.38 -2.73
C ASP A 209 -21.72 21.62 -2.25
N PRO A 210 -22.40 22.72 -1.86
CA PRO A 210 -21.73 23.95 -1.44
C PRO A 210 -21.12 23.90 -0.03
N GLU A 211 -21.06 22.76 0.65
CA GLU A 211 -20.53 22.59 2.00
C GLU A 211 -19.32 21.66 2.15
N ALA A 212 -18.67 21.26 1.08
CA ALA A 212 -17.42 20.51 1.18
C ALA A 212 -16.27 21.39 1.70
N VAL A 213 -16.02 21.32 2.99
CA VAL A 213 -14.90 22.02 3.63
C VAL A 213 -13.58 21.43 3.13
N SER A 214 -12.86 22.23 2.36
CA SER A 214 -11.51 21.97 1.88
C SER A 214 -10.53 21.87 3.06
N TYR A 215 -10.01 20.68 3.32
CA TYR A 215 -8.82 20.50 4.14
C TYR A 215 -7.58 20.56 3.25
N THR A 216 -7.21 21.76 2.84
CA THR A 216 -5.95 21.99 2.15
C THR A 216 -4.92 22.57 3.13
N HIS A 217 -3.74 21.94 3.13
CA HIS A 217 -2.44 22.47 3.49
C HIS A 217 -2.15 22.75 4.96
N LEU A 218 -1.48 21.81 5.61
CA LEU A 218 -0.41 22.16 6.52
C LEU A 218 0.83 22.53 5.68
N ARG A 219 1.04 23.82 5.47
CA ARG A 219 2.35 24.36 5.09
C ARG A 219 3.24 24.36 6.33
N ALA A 220 4.50 23.91 6.11
CA ALA A 220 5.60 23.89 7.08
C ALA A 220 5.78 25.20 7.81
#